data_c0b1c9b637fd868439e24f1ae2d414a9
#
_entry.id   c0b1c9b637fd868439e24f1ae2d414a9
#
_cell.length_a   1.000
_cell.length_b   1.000
_cell.length_c   1.000
_cell.angle_alpha   90.00
_cell.angle_beta   90.00
_cell.angle_gamma   90.00
#
_symmetry.space_group_name_H-M   'P 1'
#
loop_
_entity.id
_entity.type
_entity.pdbx_description
1 polymer ?
#
loop_
_entity_poly.entity_id
_entity_poly.type
_entity_poly.pdbx_seq_one_letter_code
_entity_poly.pdbx_strand_id
1 'polypeptide(L)'
;MATETGDSRIEKLAAFLTGQPTPVQHVTRSSPDYAEIRSGYLNNPSLDPPLIVRPQSAEEVALIASFMIEHGIEFTVRVGGHDLFGRSFRSDAVTLDLRKLNQVQIDRQGLTARVGGGTLCSNLARALGEHGMVAPCPTVPSVGYIGWAMHGGYGPYMGHFGLGVDQILAAKVVNHQGKVVEADADLLKGIRGAGAAFGIIVEVTIPVFPLEKVSLEN
;
A
#
# COMPACT_ATOMS: atom_id res chain seq x y z
N MET A 1 -27.16 0.35 26.44
CA MET A 1 -25.84 0.84 25.98
C MET A 1 -26.09 1.77 24.79
N ALA A 2 -25.72 3.04 24.86
CA ALA A 2 -25.84 3.95 23.73
C ALA A 2 -24.86 3.47 22.66
N THR A 3 -25.34 3.21 21.46
CA THR A 3 -24.49 2.90 20.29
C THR A 3 -23.67 4.14 19.95
N GLU A 4 -22.35 4.07 20.08
CA GLU A 4 -21.46 5.14 19.65
C GLU A 4 -21.71 5.46 18.16
N THR A 5 -21.87 6.73 17.86
CA THR A 5 -22.01 7.18 16.47
C THR A 5 -20.68 7.04 15.72
N GLY A 6 -20.74 6.87 14.40
CA GLY A 6 -19.53 6.76 13.56
C GLY A 6 -18.57 7.93 13.76
N ASP A 7 -19.08 9.16 13.90
CA ASP A 7 -18.30 10.37 14.11
C ASP A 7 -17.51 10.34 15.44
N SER A 8 -18.12 9.86 16.54
CA SER A 8 -17.42 9.74 17.83
C SER A 8 -16.24 8.77 17.77
N ARG A 9 -16.34 7.68 17.01
CA ARG A 9 -15.24 6.71 16.84
C ARG A 9 -14.08 7.29 16.02
N ILE A 10 -14.39 8.10 15.02
CA ILE A 10 -13.38 8.78 14.20
C ILE A 10 -12.63 9.84 15.01
N GLU A 11 -13.35 10.61 15.85
CA GLU A 11 -12.73 11.57 16.78
C GLU A 11 -11.80 10.87 17.79
N LYS A 12 -12.21 9.71 18.34
CA LYS A 12 -11.36 8.90 19.20
C LYS A 12 -10.08 8.43 18.48
N LEU A 13 -10.21 7.98 17.24
CA LEU A 13 -9.04 7.61 16.44
C LEU A 13 -8.11 8.81 16.23
N ALA A 14 -8.63 9.96 15.85
CA ALA A 14 -7.82 11.16 15.65
C ALA A 14 -7.07 11.59 16.94
N ALA A 15 -7.75 11.54 18.09
CA ALA A 15 -7.13 11.80 19.40
C ALA A 15 -6.05 10.75 19.73
N PHE A 16 -6.31 9.47 19.47
CA PHE A 16 -5.33 8.39 19.65
C PHE A 16 -4.08 8.60 18.81
N LEU A 17 -4.23 8.97 17.52
CA LEU A 17 -3.12 9.22 16.60
C LEU A 17 -2.27 10.43 17.03
N THR A 18 -2.91 11.47 17.52
CA THR A 18 -2.24 12.69 18.02
C THR A 18 -1.48 12.41 19.33
N GLY A 19 -2.02 11.55 20.19
CA GLY A 19 -1.47 11.20 21.50
C GLY A 19 -0.30 10.21 21.46
N GLN A 20 0.11 9.71 20.30
CA GLN A 20 1.27 8.83 20.20
C GLN A 20 2.56 9.57 20.52
N PRO A 21 3.62 8.91 21.04
CA PRO A 21 4.92 9.52 21.29
C PRO A 21 5.50 10.24 20.07
N THR A 22 5.31 9.68 18.89
CA THR A 22 5.45 10.35 17.59
C THR A 22 4.07 10.42 16.96
N PRO A 23 3.45 11.62 16.87
CA PRO A 23 2.12 11.76 16.31
C PRO A 23 2.03 11.21 14.88
N VAL A 24 1.03 10.37 14.62
CA VAL A 24 0.81 9.79 13.30
C VAL A 24 0.13 10.83 12.42
N GLN A 25 0.68 11.07 11.23
CA GLN A 25 0.10 12.01 10.29
C GLN A 25 -1.32 11.58 9.88
N HIS A 26 -2.27 12.49 10.01
CA HIS A 26 -3.63 12.27 9.52
C HIS A 26 -4.25 13.60 9.09
N VAL A 27 -5.25 13.53 8.22
CA VAL A 27 -6.00 14.69 7.72
C VAL A 27 -7.48 14.39 7.72
N THR A 28 -8.27 15.41 8.04
CA THR A 28 -9.73 15.42 7.98
C THR A 28 -10.19 16.28 6.80
N ARG A 29 -11.49 16.25 6.48
CA ARG A 29 -12.10 17.08 5.43
C ARG A 29 -11.85 18.58 5.59
N SER A 30 -11.59 19.04 6.82
CA SER A 30 -11.27 20.44 7.13
C SER A 30 -9.78 20.79 7.03
N SER A 31 -8.91 19.79 6.83
CA SER A 31 -7.46 20.03 6.73
C SER A 31 -7.12 20.69 5.39
N PRO A 32 -6.22 21.70 5.37
CA PRO A 32 -5.87 22.44 4.14
C PRO A 32 -5.31 21.56 3.02
N ASP A 33 -4.58 20.50 3.37
CA ASP A 33 -3.92 19.55 2.45
C ASP A 33 -4.80 18.32 2.12
N TYR A 34 -6.03 18.27 2.64
CA TYR A 34 -6.91 17.13 2.45
C TYR A 34 -7.19 16.81 0.98
N ALA A 35 -7.51 17.83 0.17
CA ALA A 35 -7.86 17.65 -1.24
C ALA A 35 -6.66 17.09 -2.05
N GLU A 36 -5.45 17.54 -1.77
CA GLU A 36 -4.22 17.04 -2.38
C GLU A 36 -3.95 15.59 -1.96
N ILE A 37 -4.00 15.31 -0.66
CA ILE A 37 -3.74 13.99 -0.12
C ILE A 37 -4.77 12.97 -0.61
N ARG A 38 -6.05 13.37 -0.67
CA ARG A 38 -7.15 12.53 -1.16
C ARG A 38 -7.05 12.27 -2.67
N SER A 39 -6.39 13.13 -3.44
CA SER A 39 -6.33 12.98 -4.90
C SER A 39 -5.85 11.58 -5.32
N GLY A 40 -6.50 10.99 -6.30
CA GLY A 40 -6.20 9.68 -6.88
C GLY A 40 -6.42 9.69 -8.39
N TYR A 41 -6.25 8.52 -9.02
CA TYR A 41 -6.49 8.39 -10.46
C TYR A 41 -7.95 8.69 -10.82
N LEU A 42 -8.90 8.19 -10.02
CA LEU A 42 -10.31 8.56 -10.12
C LEU A 42 -10.61 9.68 -9.13
N ASN A 43 -10.89 10.85 -9.65
CA ASN A 43 -11.34 11.98 -8.83
C ASN A 43 -12.87 11.97 -8.72
N ASN A 44 -13.40 11.08 -7.86
CA ASN A 44 -14.82 11.03 -7.56
C ASN A 44 -15.13 11.80 -6.26
N PRO A 45 -15.85 12.93 -6.33
CA PRO A 45 -16.18 13.72 -5.13
C PRO A 45 -17.04 12.98 -4.10
N SER A 46 -17.83 11.97 -4.52
CA SER A 46 -18.64 11.18 -3.58
C SER A 46 -17.84 10.20 -2.73
N LEU A 47 -16.58 9.95 -3.08
CA LEU A 47 -15.65 9.11 -2.32
C LEU A 47 -14.79 10.00 -1.41
N ASP A 48 -15.37 10.47 -0.32
CA ASP A 48 -14.85 11.51 0.55
C ASP A 48 -14.68 10.97 1.99
N PRO A 49 -13.57 10.27 2.30
CA PRO A 49 -13.37 9.67 3.62
C PRO A 49 -13.32 10.73 4.72
N PRO A 50 -13.89 10.46 5.91
CA PRO A 50 -13.90 11.40 7.02
C PRO A 50 -12.49 11.66 7.59
N LEU A 51 -11.61 10.68 7.47
CA LEU A 51 -10.23 10.72 7.94
C LEU A 51 -9.32 9.93 7.01
N ILE A 52 -8.16 10.49 6.69
CA ILE A 52 -7.06 9.79 5.99
C ILE A 52 -5.87 9.72 6.95
N VAL A 53 -5.42 8.51 7.26
CA VAL A 53 -4.29 8.25 8.15
C VAL A 53 -3.10 7.79 7.32
N ARG A 54 -1.90 8.32 7.62
CA ARG A 54 -0.68 8.13 6.81
C ARG A 54 0.47 7.56 7.62
N PRO A 55 0.46 6.26 7.94
CA PRO A 55 1.54 5.60 8.67
C PRO A 55 2.85 5.62 7.89
N GLN A 56 3.96 5.56 8.62
CA GLN A 56 5.33 5.59 8.07
C GLN A 56 6.10 4.27 8.29
N SER A 57 5.56 3.37 9.11
CA SER A 57 6.16 2.06 9.38
C SER A 57 5.12 0.94 9.46
N ALA A 58 5.57 -0.30 9.36
CA ALA A 58 4.71 -1.49 9.54
C ALA A 58 4.12 -1.54 10.95
N GLU A 59 4.87 -1.09 11.95
CA GLU A 59 4.45 -1.02 13.35
C GLU A 59 3.35 0.02 13.54
N GLU A 60 3.45 1.19 12.89
CA GLU A 60 2.37 2.18 12.89
C GLU A 60 1.11 1.64 12.20
N VAL A 61 1.23 0.93 11.07
CA VAL A 61 0.09 0.27 10.42
C VAL A 61 -0.57 -0.73 11.37
N ALA A 62 0.22 -1.55 12.06
CA ALA A 62 -0.28 -2.54 13.02
C ALA A 62 -0.98 -1.87 14.21
N LEU A 63 -0.39 -0.82 14.77
CA LEU A 63 -0.96 -0.04 15.86
C LEU A 63 -2.33 0.56 15.49
N ILE A 64 -2.40 1.19 14.30
CA ILE A 64 -3.61 1.83 13.80
C ILE A 64 -4.69 0.78 13.50
N ALA A 65 -4.30 -0.32 12.82
CA ALA A 65 -5.22 -1.40 12.49
C ALA A 65 -5.79 -2.05 13.75
N SER A 66 -4.95 -2.32 14.78
CA SER A 66 -5.41 -2.84 16.08
C SER A 66 -6.45 -1.93 16.71
N PHE A 67 -6.19 -0.63 16.77
CA PHE A 67 -7.13 0.34 17.33
C PHE A 67 -8.45 0.35 16.55
N MET A 68 -8.39 0.38 15.19
CA MET A 68 -9.60 0.38 14.37
C MET A 68 -10.42 -0.89 14.53
N ILE A 69 -9.76 -2.06 14.60
CA ILE A 69 -10.41 -3.35 14.82
C ILE A 69 -11.11 -3.38 16.20
N GLU A 70 -10.39 -2.99 17.25
CA GLU A 70 -10.92 -2.97 18.63
C GLU A 70 -12.15 -2.07 18.77
N HIS A 71 -12.18 -0.94 18.05
CA HIS A 71 -13.28 0.03 18.15
C HIS A 71 -14.32 -0.11 17.03
N GLY A 72 -14.23 -1.17 16.20
CA GLY A 72 -15.19 -1.40 15.11
C GLY A 72 -15.23 -0.26 14.09
N ILE A 73 -14.05 0.34 13.77
CA ILE A 73 -13.90 1.40 12.78
C ILE A 73 -13.61 0.75 11.43
N GLU A 74 -14.50 0.95 10.47
CA GLU A 74 -14.27 0.49 9.11
C GLU A 74 -13.19 1.32 8.41
N PHE A 75 -12.36 0.65 7.60
CA PHE A 75 -11.31 1.31 6.87
C PHE A 75 -11.07 0.71 5.49
N THR A 76 -10.47 1.53 4.63
CA THR A 76 -9.95 1.14 3.32
C THR A 76 -8.44 1.33 3.29
N VAL A 77 -7.76 0.61 2.41
CA VAL A 77 -6.31 0.76 2.19
C VAL A 77 -6.06 1.39 0.82
N ARG A 78 -5.21 2.43 0.80
CA ARG A 78 -4.85 3.14 -0.42
C ARG A 78 -3.35 3.19 -0.63
N VAL A 79 -2.92 2.98 -1.88
CA VAL A 79 -1.57 3.25 -2.38
C VAL A 79 -1.66 4.27 -3.53
N GLY A 80 -1.68 3.84 -4.79
CA GLY A 80 -1.81 4.74 -5.94
C GLY A 80 -3.23 5.29 -6.18
N GLY A 81 -4.26 4.69 -5.58
CA GLY A 81 -5.64 5.10 -5.81
C GLY A 81 -6.16 4.80 -7.22
N HIS A 82 -5.66 3.74 -7.85
CA HIS A 82 -6.02 3.32 -9.22
C HIS A 82 -7.16 2.30 -9.27
N ASP A 83 -7.78 1.98 -8.15
CA ASP A 83 -8.91 1.08 -8.14
C ASP A 83 -10.13 1.73 -8.82
N LEU A 84 -10.56 1.17 -9.96
CA LEU A 84 -11.64 1.70 -10.78
C LEU A 84 -13.03 1.58 -10.12
N PHE A 85 -13.16 0.74 -9.11
CA PHE A 85 -14.40 0.58 -8.35
C PHE A 85 -14.48 1.48 -7.11
N GLY A 86 -13.48 2.33 -6.90
CA GLY A 86 -13.44 3.28 -5.79
C GLY A 86 -13.21 2.65 -4.41
N ARG A 87 -12.76 1.38 -4.32
CA ARG A 87 -12.55 0.67 -3.05
C ARG A 87 -11.41 1.25 -2.20
N SER A 88 -10.53 2.06 -2.80
CA SER A 88 -9.46 2.77 -2.07
C SER A 88 -9.98 3.91 -1.19
N PHE A 89 -11.20 4.38 -1.44
CA PHE A 89 -11.85 5.45 -0.68
C PHE A 89 -13.32 5.11 -0.46
N ARG A 90 -13.82 5.46 0.72
CA ARG A 90 -15.24 5.37 1.07
C ARG A 90 -15.61 6.59 1.93
N SER A 91 -16.80 7.14 1.73
CA SER A 91 -17.28 8.31 2.49
C SER A 91 -17.66 7.97 3.94
N ASP A 92 -17.82 6.70 4.25
CA ASP A 92 -18.23 6.15 5.56
C ASP A 92 -17.10 5.36 6.26
N ALA A 93 -15.88 5.36 5.70
CA ALA A 93 -14.74 4.62 6.25
C ALA A 93 -13.47 5.47 6.31
N VAL A 94 -12.59 5.17 7.25
CA VAL A 94 -11.24 5.74 7.33
C VAL A 94 -10.39 5.22 6.16
N THR A 95 -9.59 6.08 5.54
CA THR A 95 -8.60 5.62 4.55
C THR A 95 -7.21 5.53 5.18
N LEU A 96 -6.63 4.35 5.12
CA LEU A 96 -5.23 4.11 5.48
C LEU A 96 -4.35 4.29 4.24
N ASP A 97 -3.70 5.44 4.12
CA ASP A 97 -2.84 5.81 2.99
C ASP A 97 -1.41 5.38 3.23
N LEU A 98 -0.99 4.30 2.60
CA LEU A 98 0.32 3.69 2.79
C LEU A 98 1.46 4.40 2.05
N ARG A 99 1.23 5.45 1.27
CA ARG A 99 2.25 6.07 0.40
C ARG A 99 3.50 6.59 1.12
N LYS A 100 3.49 6.67 2.45
CA LYS A 100 4.69 6.96 3.27
C LYS A 100 5.57 5.72 3.50
N LEU A 101 5.04 4.51 3.32
CA LEU A 101 5.80 3.25 3.35
C LEU A 101 6.39 2.98 1.96
N ASN A 102 7.25 3.83 1.45
CA ASN A 102 7.73 3.78 0.07
C ASN A 102 9.22 3.43 -0.08
N GLN A 103 9.82 2.87 0.96
CA GLN A 103 11.21 2.45 0.95
C GLN A 103 11.43 1.28 -0.03
N VAL A 104 12.56 1.32 -0.73
CA VAL A 104 13.05 0.24 -1.58
C VAL A 104 14.46 -0.11 -1.15
N GLN A 105 14.68 -1.34 -0.69
CA GLN A 105 16.00 -1.81 -0.24
C GLN A 105 16.46 -2.93 -1.18
N ILE A 106 17.55 -2.68 -1.90
CA ILE A 106 18.06 -3.56 -2.96
C ILE A 106 19.21 -4.41 -2.42
N ASP A 107 19.07 -5.72 -2.52
CA ASP A 107 20.15 -6.69 -2.36
C ASP A 107 20.68 -7.09 -3.73
N ARG A 108 21.81 -6.48 -4.12
CA ARG A 108 22.44 -6.76 -5.42
C ARG A 108 23.07 -8.15 -5.51
N GLN A 109 23.48 -8.73 -4.39
CA GLN A 109 24.08 -10.07 -4.38
C GLN A 109 23.00 -11.15 -4.45
N GLY A 110 21.92 -10.97 -3.70
CA GLY A 110 20.75 -11.84 -3.74
C GLY A 110 19.81 -11.60 -4.93
N LEU A 111 20.06 -10.58 -5.75
CA LEU A 111 19.19 -10.16 -6.85
C LEU A 111 17.72 -10.02 -6.41
N THR A 112 17.52 -9.38 -5.26
CA THR A 112 16.20 -9.11 -4.70
C THR A 112 16.05 -7.66 -4.24
N ALA A 113 14.81 -7.21 -4.07
CA ALA A 113 14.50 -5.95 -3.41
C ALA A 113 13.35 -6.13 -2.42
N ARG A 114 13.44 -5.49 -1.24
CA ARG A 114 12.32 -5.31 -0.33
C ARG A 114 11.64 -3.99 -0.66
N VAL A 115 10.34 -4.06 -0.89
CA VAL A 115 9.52 -2.97 -1.40
C VAL A 115 8.40 -2.68 -0.40
N GLY A 116 8.38 -1.47 0.14
CA GLY A 116 7.37 -1.03 1.10
C GLY A 116 5.96 -0.98 0.54
N GLY A 117 4.97 -1.19 1.41
CA GLY A 117 3.55 -1.32 1.09
C GLY A 117 2.94 -0.19 0.27
N GLY A 118 3.49 1.01 0.41
CA GLY A 118 3.03 2.23 -0.25
C GLY A 118 3.83 2.65 -1.49
N THR A 119 4.75 1.83 -1.96
CA THR A 119 5.64 2.16 -3.08
C THR A 119 4.85 2.29 -4.39
N LEU A 120 5.00 3.42 -5.07
CA LEU A 120 4.50 3.62 -6.43
C LEU A 120 5.47 3.03 -7.46
N CYS A 121 4.96 2.67 -8.63
CA CYS A 121 5.78 2.15 -9.73
C CYS A 121 6.96 3.07 -10.09
N SER A 122 6.72 4.39 -10.17
CA SER A 122 7.78 5.38 -10.44
C SER A 122 8.90 5.38 -9.40
N ASN A 123 8.56 5.20 -8.11
CA ASN A 123 9.54 5.12 -7.03
C ASN A 123 10.40 3.87 -7.16
N LEU A 124 9.75 2.71 -7.40
CA LEU A 124 10.45 1.45 -7.60
C LEU A 124 11.38 1.51 -8.83
N ALA A 125 10.85 1.93 -9.97
CA ALA A 125 11.62 2.01 -11.22
C ALA A 125 12.84 2.94 -11.09
N ARG A 126 12.69 4.09 -10.41
CA ARG A 126 13.81 5.01 -10.16
C ARG A 126 14.86 4.36 -9.27
N ALA A 127 14.46 3.81 -8.12
CA ALA A 127 15.37 3.17 -7.18
C ALA A 127 16.15 2.02 -7.82
N LEU A 128 15.49 1.17 -8.61
CA LEU A 128 16.15 0.08 -9.33
C LEU A 128 17.08 0.61 -10.43
N GLY A 129 16.64 1.60 -11.22
CA GLY A 129 17.39 2.20 -12.31
C GLY A 129 18.72 2.83 -11.86
N GLU A 130 18.75 3.49 -10.69
CA GLU A 130 19.97 4.03 -10.07
C GLU A 130 21.02 2.95 -9.76
N HIS A 131 20.57 1.68 -9.65
CA HIS A 131 21.44 0.52 -9.42
C HIS A 131 21.65 -0.35 -10.66
N GLY A 132 21.19 0.09 -11.84
CA GLY A 132 21.25 -0.69 -13.08
C GLY A 132 20.42 -1.96 -13.05
N MET A 133 19.28 -1.90 -12.34
CA MET A 133 18.34 -3.01 -12.15
C MET A 133 16.96 -2.67 -12.68
N VAL A 134 16.16 -3.70 -12.95
CA VAL A 134 14.77 -3.60 -13.37
C VAL A 134 13.93 -4.70 -12.68
N ALA A 135 12.65 -4.47 -12.55
CA ALA A 135 11.65 -5.48 -12.19
C ALA A 135 10.38 -5.25 -13.02
N PRO A 136 9.55 -6.28 -13.27
CA PRO A 136 8.22 -6.09 -13.82
C PRO A 136 7.43 -5.05 -13.02
N CYS A 137 6.83 -4.09 -13.72
CA CYS A 137 6.00 -3.06 -13.12
C CYS A 137 4.92 -2.60 -14.11
N PRO A 138 3.85 -1.94 -13.63
CA PRO A 138 2.83 -1.37 -14.50
C PRO A 138 3.41 -0.24 -15.37
N THR A 139 2.73 0.07 -16.48
CA THR A 139 3.12 1.17 -17.38
C THR A 139 2.83 2.56 -16.81
N VAL A 140 1.87 2.67 -15.90
CA VAL A 140 1.47 3.95 -15.32
C VAL A 140 2.26 4.24 -14.04
N PRO A 141 3.02 5.35 -13.99
CA PRO A 141 3.95 5.66 -12.88
C PRO A 141 3.30 5.77 -11.50
N SER A 142 2.05 6.23 -11.42
CA SER A 142 1.31 6.45 -10.18
C SER A 142 0.58 5.22 -9.63
N VAL A 143 0.64 4.09 -10.32
CA VAL A 143 0.08 2.82 -9.81
C VAL A 143 0.87 2.34 -8.61
N GLY A 144 0.18 1.89 -7.55
CA GLY A 144 0.79 1.23 -6.40
C GLY A 144 1.32 -0.15 -6.78
N TYR A 145 2.61 -0.39 -6.57
CA TYR A 145 3.26 -1.62 -6.99
C TYR A 145 2.60 -2.87 -6.40
N ILE A 146 2.40 -2.90 -5.08
CA ILE A 146 1.84 -4.08 -4.40
C ILE A 146 0.39 -4.32 -4.83
N GLY A 147 -0.44 -3.25 -4.92
CA GLY A 147 -1.82 -3.38 -5.37
C GLY A 147 -1.93 -3.96 -6.79
N TRP A 148 -1.00 -3.60 -7.67
CA TRP A 148 -0.90 -4.17 -9.01
C TRP A 148 -0.41 -5.63 -8.98
N ALA A 149 0.67 -5.91 -8.27
CA ALA A 149 1.28 -7.24 -8.23
C ALA A 149 0.34 -8.30 -7.64
N MET A 150 -0.33 -8.01 -6.51
CA MET A 150 -1.19 -8.98 -5.83
C MET A 150 -2.51 -9.32 -6.56
N HIS A 151 -2.84 -8.61 -7.65
CA HIS A 151 -4.02 -8.86 -8.48
C HIS A 151 -3.68 -9.32 -9.91
N GLY A 152 -2.57 -10.00 -10.08
CA GLY A 152 -2.10 -10.49 -11.38
C GLY A 152 -0.89 -9.72 -11.88
N GLY A 153 -1.03 -8.42 -12.17
CA GLY A 153 0.09 -7.56 -12.50
C GLY A 153 0.65 -7.78 -13.91
N TYR A 154 -0.08 -7.38 -14.93
CA TYR A 154 0.45 -7.36 -16.32
C TYR A 154 1.23 -6.07 -16.59
N GLY A 155 2.23 -6.15 -17.46
CA GLY A 155 3.07 -5.01 -17.82
C GLY A 155 4.05 -5.33 -18.94
N PRO A 156 4.89 -4.36 -19.35
CA PRO A 156 5.79 -4.51 -20.51
C PRO A 156 6.77 -5.68 -20.41
N TYR A 157 7.18 -6.05 -19.19
CA TYR A 157 8.18 -7.10 -18.98
C TYR A 157 7.60 -8.50 -18.75
N MET A 158 6.27 -8.67 -18.82
CA MET A 158 5.65 -9.97 -18.50
C MET A 158 6.07 -11.10 -19.43
N GLY A 159 6.44 -10.79 -20.69
CA GLY A 159 6.93 -11.79 -21.63
C GLY A 159 8.31 -12.38 -21.28
N HIS A 160 9.09 -11.65 -20.46
CA HIS A 160 10.42 -12.09 -20.02
C HIS A 160 10.42 -12.64 -18.60
N PHE A 161 9.70 -11.99 -17.69
CA PHE A 161 9.83 -12.24 -16.25
C PHE A 161 8.54 -12.74 -15.60
N GLY A 162 7.44 -12.90 -16.36
CA GLY A 162 6.15 -13.29 -15.82
C GLY A 162 5.32 -12.13 -15.29
N LEU A 163 4.22 -12.44 -14.64
CA LEU A 163 3.27 -11.49 -14.09
C LEU A 163 3.76 -10.90 -12.74
N GLY A 164 3.12 -9.83 -12.28
CA GLY A 164 3.41 -9.23 -10.98
C GLY A 164 3.24 -10.20 -9.81
N VAL A 165 2.25 -11.09 -9.85
CA VAL A 165 2.05 -12.12 -8.83
C VAL A 165 3.22 -13.08 -8.71
N ASP A 166 3.90 -13.38 -9.83
CA ASP A 166 5.05 -14.26 -9.87
C ASP A 166 6.28 -13.63 -9.22
N GLN A 167 6.30 -12.29 -9.11
CA GLN A 167 7.39 -11.55 -8.49
C GLN A 167 7.32 -11.50 -6.96
N ILE A 168 6.23 -11.86 -6.33
CA ILE A 168 6.11 -11.81 -4.88
C ILE A 168 6.80 -13.03 -4.25
N LEU A 169 8.06 -12.90 -3.80
CA LEU A 169 8.84 -13.98 -3.18
C LEU A 169 8.50 -14.15 -1.71
N ALA A 170 8.31 -13.06 -0.98
CA ALA A 170 7.92 -13.02 0.42
C ALA A 170 7.07 -11.79 0.70
N ALA A 171 6.34 -11.78 1.81
CA ALA A 171 5.54 -10.62 2.23
C ALA A 171 5.47 -10.48 3.74
N LYS A 172 5.40 -9.23 4.23
CA LYS A 172 4.96 -8.88 5.59
C LYS A 172 3.56 -8.31 5.54
N VAL A 173 2.72 -8.79 6.43
CA VAL A 173 1.29 -8.48 6.45
C VAL A 173 0.87 -8.08 7.85
N VAL A 174 0.08 -7.03 7.98
CA VAL A 174 -0.70 -6.79 9.20
C VAL A 174 -2.00 -7.58 9.08
N ASN A 175 -2.14 -8.58 9.94
CA ASN A 175 -3.25 -9.52 9.92
C ASN A 175 -4.53 -8.97 10.60
N HIS A 176 -5.60 -9.77 10.63
CA HIS A 176 -6.87 -9.42 11.26
C HIS A 176 -6.80 -9.21 12.78
N GLN A 177 -5.68 -9.53 13.43
CA GLN A 177 -5.41 -9.25 14.84
C GLN A 177 -4.60 -7.96 15.04
N GLY A 178 -4.32 -7.20 13.95
CA GLY A 178 -3.47 -6.02 14.01
C GLY A 178 -1.99 -6.32 14.23
N LYS A 179 -1.52 -7.53 13.95
CA LYS A 179 -0.13 -7.96 14.16
C LYS A 179 0.63 -8.05 12.84
N VAL A 180 1.87 -7.56 12.85
CA VAL A 180 2.79 -7.81 11.73
C VAL A 180 3.23 -9.26 11.76
N VAL A 181 3.03 -9.96 10.64
CA VAL A 181 3.43 -11.35 10.44
C VAL A 181 4.18 -11.52 9.12
N GLU A 182 5.18 -12.40 9.10
CA GLU A 182 5.76 -12.89 7.85
C GLU A 182 4.79 -13.90 7.22
N ALA A 183 4.57 -13.77 5.92
CA ALA A 183 3.71 -14.71 5.21
C ALA A 183 4.39 -16.08 5.11
N ASP A 184 3.75 -17.09 5.68
CA ASP A 184 4.09 -18.50 5.41
C ASP A 184 3.69 -18.92 3.98
N ALA A 185 3.95 -20.16 3.61
CA ALA A 185 3.68 -20.66 2.27
C ALA A 185 2.20 -20.59 1.87
N ASP A 186 1.28 -20.83 2.80
CA ASP A 186 -0.16 -20.82 2.54
C ASP A 186 -0.69 -19.40 2.41
N LEU A 187 -0.28 -18.49 3.31
CA LEU A 187 -0.61 -17.08 3.23
C LEU A 187 -0.05 -16.44 1.96
N LEU A 188 1.20 -16.77 1.61
CA LEU A 188 1.84 -16.26 0.40
C LEU A 188 1.12 -16.73 -0.87
N LYS A 189 0.62 -17.98 -0.90
CA LYS A 189 -0.22 -18.49 -1.99
C LYS A 189 -1.52 -17.70 -2.12
N GLY A 190 -2.17 -17.35 -1.01
CA GLY A 190 -3.37 -16.50 -1.00
C GLY A 190 -3.10 -15.06 -1.46
N ILE A 191 -1.99 -14.47 -1.02
CA ILE A 191 -1.57 -13.11 -1.41
C ILE A 191 -1.38 -12.99 -2.93
N ARG A 192 -0.84 -14.01 -3.56
CA ARG A 192 -0.66 -14.07 -5.01
C ARG A 192 -2.01 -14.26 -5.72
N GLY A 193 -2.72 -13.17 -5.94
CA GLY A 193 -4.00 -13.10 -6.64
C GLY A 193 -5.14 -12.48 -5.83
N ALA A 194 -5.11 -12.60 -4.49
CA ALA A 194 -6.17 -12.09 -3.62
C ALA A 194 -5.63 -11.38 -2.36
N GLY A 195 -4.45 -10.79 -2.42
CA GLY A 195 -3.71 -10.27 -1.27
C GLY A 195 -4.51 -9.36 -0.34
N ALA A 196 -5.36 -8.51 -0.89
CA ALA A 196 -6.20 -7.61 -0.10
C ALA A 196 -7.21 -8.32 0.83
N ALA A 197 -7.54 -9.59 0.56
CA ALA A 197 -8.44 -10.38 1.41
C ALA A 197 -7.75 -10.96 2.66
N PHE A 198 -6.41 -10.93 2.71
CA PHE A 198 -5.63 -11.60 3.75
C PHE A 198 -4.99 -10.63 4.76
N GLY A 199 -5.16 -9.33 4.57
CA GLY A 199 -4.64 -8.30 5.47
C GLY A 199 -4.01 -7.13 4.73
N ILE A 200 -3.31 -6.26 5.47
CA ILE A 200 -2.64 -5.10 4.93
C ILE A 200 -1.19 -5.47 4.63
N ILE A 201 -0.82 -5.53 3.36
CA ILE A 201 0.56 -5.87 2.95
C ILE A 201 1.43 -4.64 3.14
N VAL A 202 2.39 -4.72 4.06
CA VAL A 202 3.28 -3.60 4.42
C VAL A 202 4.66 -3.68 3.79
N GLU A 203 5.09 -4.85 3.33
CA GLU A 203 6.33 -5.07 2.59
C GLU A 203 6.20 -6.32 1.71
N VAL A 204 6.83 -6.32 0.54
CA VAL A 204 7.08 -7.53 -0.26
C VAL A 204 8.55 -7.63 -0.62
N THR A 205 9.06 -8.87 -0.76
CA THR A 205 10.35 -9.14 -1.41
C THR A 205 10.10 -9.60 -2.84
N ILE A 206 10.84 -9.01 -3.78
CA ILE A 206 10.70 -9.29 -5.21
C ILE A 206 12.08 -9.63 -5.82
N PRO A 207 12.16 -10.41 -6.91
CA PRO A 207 13.37 -10.53 -7.70
C PRO A 207 13.64 -9.22 -8.45
N VAL A 208 14.90 -8.92 -8.68
CA VAL A 208 15.34 -7.83 -9.54
C VAL A 208 16.33 -8.36 -10.57
N PHE A 209 16.33 -7.75 -11.74
CA PHE A 209 17.09 -8.23 -12.89
C PHE A 209 18.06 -7.15 -13.35
N PRO A 210 19.26 -7.51 -13.84
CA PRO A 210 20.14 -6.53 -14.46
C PRO A 210 19.45 -5.83 -15.63
N LEU A 211 19.55 -4.50 -15.67
CA LEU A 211 19.05 -3.71 -16.79
C LEU A 211 20.04 -3.80 -17.95
N GLU A 212 19.76 -4.65 -18.92
CA GLU A 212 20.49 -4.69 -20.17
C GLU A 212 20.15 -3.45 -21.02
N LYS A 213 21.12 -2.98 -21.82
CA LYS A 213 20.87 -1.87 -22.75
C LYS A 213 19.82 -2.32 -23.77
N VAL A 214 18.66 -1.68 -23.76
CA VAL A 214 17.66 -1.84 -24.82
C VAL A 214 18.03 -0.88 -25.94
N SER A 215 18.41 -1.39 -27.11
CA SER A 215 18.50 -0.61 -28.34
C SER A 215 17.12 -0.57 -28.98
N LEU A 216 16.54 0.62 -29.12
CA LEU A 216 15.40 0.83 -30.00
C LEU A 216 15.97 0.95 -31.43
N GLU A 217 15.84 -0.07 -32.23
CA GLU A 217 16.04 0.04 -33.67
C GLU A 217 14.82 0.77 -34.26
N ASN A 218 15.08 1.87 -34.98
CA ASN A 218 14.06 2.64 -35.70
C ASN A 218 13.67 1.93 -36.99
#